data_ddc5da3d290a2699331c1747dc9a186d
#
_entry.id   ddc5da3d290a2699331c1747dc9a186d
#
_cell.length_a   1.000
_cell.length_b   1.000
_cell.length_c   1.000
_cell.angle_alpha   90.00
_cell.angle_beta   90.00
_cell.angle_gamma   90.00
#
_symmetry.space_group_name_H-M   'P 1'
#
loop_
_entity.id
_entity.type
_entity.pdbx_description
1 polymer ?
#
loop_
_entity_poly.entity_id
_entity_poly.type
_entity_poly.pdbx_seq_one_letter_code
_entity_poly.pdbx_strand_id
1 'polypeptide(L)'
;MTATEYKSKIDAALEACFLTEDDYPMKGLADAMRYSLLAGGKRIRPMLVLEFCRISGGDMEAALPIACAIEMLHTYSLIHDDLPCMDNDDLRRGRPTNHKVFGECTATLAGDALQAEAFGTILRSSLPAEQRAACAECLANAVGLDGMCGGQYLDMLGEGKVLSQDVLDEINSRKTGALLIAA
;
A
#
# COMPACT_ATOMS: atom_id res chain seq x y z
N MET A 1 22.20 4.10 -6.12
CA MET A 1 21.29 3.37 -7.05
C MET A 1 20.47 4.39 -7.83
N THR A 2 20.13 4.10 -9.07
CA THR A 2 19.19 4.89 -9.88
C THR A 2 17.75 4.53 -9.52
N ALA A 3 16.78 5.39 -9.86
CA ALA A 3 15.36 5.09 -9.65
C ALA A 3 14.92 3.78 -10.35
N THR A 4 15.50 3.47 -11.51
CA THR A 4 15.23 2.22 -12.24
C THR A 4 15.74 0.99 -11.48
N GLU A 5 16.92 1.05 -10.88
CA GLU A 5 17.48 -0.05 -10.08
C GLU A 5 16.64 -0.30 -8.81
N TYR A 6 16.23 0.77 -8.12
CA TYR A 6 15.31 0.65 -6.99
C TYR A 6 13.99 -0.01 -7.39
N LYS A 7 13.39 0.50 -8.48
CA LYS A 7 12.13 -0.05 -8.98
C LYS A 7 12.24 -1.54 -9.32
N SER A 8 13.28 -1.94 -10.04
CA SER A 8 13.50 -3.35 -10.40
C SER A 8 13.64 -4.24 -9.18
N LYS A 9 14.37 -3.79 -8.14
CA LYS A 9 14.54 -4.53 -6.90
C LYS A 9 13.21 -4.69 -6.14
N ILE A 10 12.44 -3.61 -6.05
CA ILE A 10 11.14 -3.61 -5.40
C ILE A 10 10.14 -4.50 -6.16
N ASP A 11 10.05 -4.36 -7.49
CA ASP A 11 9.13 -5.17 -8.30
C ASP A 11 9.45 -6.66 -8.18
N ALA A 12 10.73 -7.06 -8.20
CA ALA A 12 11.13 -8.45 -8.00
C ALA A 12 10.73 -8.99 -6.62
N ALA A 13 10.85 -8.17 -5.56
CA ALA A 13 10.41 -8.55 -4.22
C ALA A 13 8.89 -8.67 -4.11
N LEU A 14 8.15 -7.76 -4.74
CA LEU A 14 6.68 -7.81 -4.79
C LEU A 14 6.17 -9.01 -5.61
N GLU A 15 6.85 -9.38 -6.71
CA GLU A 15 6.53 -10.56 -7.51
C GLU A 15 6.63 -11.86 -6.71
N ALA A 16 7.55 -11.93 -5.75
CA ALA A 16 7.69 -13.08 -4.86
C ALA A 16 6.60 -13.17 -3.79
N CYS A 17 5.82 -12.10 -3.58
CA CYS A 17 4.72 -12.10 -2.61
C CYS A 17 3.52 -12.90 -3.14
N PHE A 18 2.87 -13.66 -2.24
CA PHE A 18 1.60 -14.35 -2.49
C PHE A 18 1.64 -15.35 -3.65
N LEU A 19 2.79 -15.95 -3.92
CA LEU A 19 2.88 -17.08 -4.84
C LEU A 19 2.17 -18.28 -4.22
N THR A 20 1.24 -18.89 -4.98
CA THR A 20 0.44 -20.02 -4.54
C THR A 20 0.45 -21.11 -5.59
N GLU A 21 0.31 -22.37 -5.14
CA GLU A 21 0.08 -23.52 -6.03
C GLU A 21 -1.34 -23.46 -6.61
N ASP A 22 -1.58 -24.18 -7.73
CA ASP A 22 -2.86 -24.11 -8.44
C ASP A 22 -4.03 -24.68 -7.65
N ASP A 23 -3.78 -25.61 -6.73
CA ASP A 23 -4.77 -26.25 -5.86
C ASP A 23 -4.96 -25.50 -4.52
N TYR A 24 -4.29 -24.35 -4.31
CA TYR A 24 -4.45 -23.57 -3.08
C TYR A 24 -5.87 -23.00 -2.99
N PRO A 25 -6.64 -23.30 -1.91
CA PRO A 25 -8.05 -22.93 -1.82
C PRO A 25 -8.32 -21.42 -1.94
N MET A 26 -7.38 -20.57 -1.49
CA MET A 26 -7.48 -19.10 -1.53
C MET A 26 -6.74 -18.49 -2.73
N LYS A 27 -6.41 -19.30 -3.76
CA LYS A 27 -5.68 -18.81 -4.95
C LYS A 27 -6.36 -17.61 -5.60
N GLY A 28 -7.68 -17.61 -5.75
CA GLY A 28 -8.41 -16.50 -6.36
C GLY A 28 -8.26 -15.18 -5.59
N LEU A 29 -8.17 -15.24 -4.27
CA LEU A 29 -7.89 -14.07 -3.45
C LEU A 29 -6.43 -13.60 -3.63
N ALA A 30 -5.47 -14.52 -3.61
CA ALA A 30 -4.06 -14.20 -3.86
C ALA A 30 -3.86 -13.59 -5.26
N ASP A 31 -4.53 -14.11 -6.28
CA ASP A 31 -4.49 -13.59 -7.64
C ASP A 31 -5.06 -12.14 -7.70
N ALA A 32 -6.14 -11.85 -6.98
CA ALA A 32 -6.72 -10.51 -6.89
C ALA A 32 -5.77 -9.52 -6.18
N MET A 33 -5.12 -9.94 -5.08
CA MET A 33 -4.09 -9.14 -4.39
C MET A 33 -2.93 -8.83 -5.33
N ARG A 34 -2.37 -9.85 -5.99
CA ARG A 34 -1.25 -9.72 -6.95
C ARG A 34 -1.61 -8.86 -8.15
N TYR A 35 -2.82 -8.98 -8.68
CA TYR A 35 -3.29 -8.19 -9.82
C TYR A 35 -3.10 -6.69 -9.61
N SER A 36 -3.48 -6.16 -8.44
CA SER A 36 -3.34 -4.74 -8.12
C SER A 36 -1.93 -4.40 -7.67
N LEU A 37 -1.29 -5.24 -6.85
CA LEU A 37 0.07 -5.02 -6.33
C LEU A 37 1.09 -4.93 -7.48
N LEU A 38 0.93 -5.76 -8.51
CA LEU A 38 1.82 -5.83 -9.67
C LEU A 38 1.34 -4.98 -10.86
N ALA A 39 0.31 -4.16 -10.71
CA ALA A 39 -0.20 -3.28 -11.76
C ALA A 39 0.77 -2.17 -12.20
N GLY A 40 2.01 -2.20 -11.73
CA GLY A 40 3.04 -1.22 -12.01
C GLY A 40 2.92 0.03 -11.13
N GLY A 41 3.55 1.12 -11.57
CA GLY A 41 3.60 2.39 -10.83
C GLY A 41 5.02 2.90 -10.65
N LYS A 42 5.15 4.08 -10.03
CA LYS A 42 6.45 4.74 -9.80
C LYS A 42 7.21 4.18 -8.59
N ARG A 43 6.56 3.42 -7.72
CA ARG A 43 7.15 2.84 -6.49
C ARG A 43 7.86 3.87 -5.60
N ILE A 44 7.31 5.08 -5.51
CA ILE A 44 7.96 6.18 -4.76
C ILE A 44 8.10 5.84 -3.28
N ARG A 45 7.03 5.37 -2.61
CA ARG A 45 7.04 5.04 -1.18
C ARG A 45 8.08 3.97 -0.83
N PRO A 46 8.09 2.80 -1.47
CA PRO A 46 9.13 1.80 -1.20
C PRO A 46 10.55 2.28 -1.57
N MET A 47 10.71 3.13 -2.61
CA MET A 47 12.02 3.73 -2.92
C MET A 47 12.50 4.64 -1.79
N LEU A 48 11.62 5.45 -1.18
CA LEU A 48 11.96 6.29 -0.05
C LEU A 48 12.42 5.46 1.15
N VAL A 49 11.70 4.38 1.50
CA VAL A 49 12.12 3.45 2.57
C VAL A 49 13.56 2.98 2.34
N LEU A 50 13.86 2.46 1.14
CA LEU A 50 15.19 1.94 0.83
C LEU A 50 16.26 3.03 0.79
N GLU A 51 15.94 4.22 0.25
CA GLU A 51 16.90 5.30 0.16
C GLU A 51 17.19 5.92 1.54
N PHE A 52 16.19 6.13 2.38
CA PHE A 52 16.42 6.60 3.75
C PHE A 52 17.16 5.57 4.60
N CYS A 53 16.86 4.28 4.44
CA CYS A 53 17.67 3.23 5.06
C CYS A 53 19.15 3.33 4.63
N ARG A 54 19.41 3.45 3.33
CA ARG A 54 20.77 3.56 2.76
C ARG A 54 21.55 4.76 3.30
N ILE A 55 20.94 5.96 3.28
CA ILE A 55 21.63 7.18 3.75
C ILE A 55 21.85 7.20 5.26
N SER A 56 21.02 6.46 6.01
CA SER A 56 21.19 6.23 7.44
C SER A 56 22.22 5.13 7.77
N GLY A 57 22.86 4.53 6.76
CA GLY A 57 23.85 3.47 6.94
C GLY A 57 23.26 2.08 7.22
N GLY A 58 21.95 1.89 6.99
CA GLY A 58 21.27 0.62 7.19
C GLY A 58 21.43 -0.36 6.03
N ASP A 59 21.02 -1.60 6.26
CA ASP A 59 20.99 -2.65 5.23
C ASP A 59 19.67 -2.62 4.44
N MET A 60 19.77 -2.27 3.16
CA MET A 60 18.61 -2.21 2.26
C MET A 60 17.95 -3.58 2.03
N GLU A 61 18.70 -4.69 2.12
CA GLU A 61 18.11 -6.03 2.01
C GLU A 61 17.21 -6.33 3.21
N ALA A 62 17.65 -5.96 4.40
CA ALA A 62 16.85 -6.08 5.61
C ALA A 62 15.63 -5.14 5.62
N ALA A 63 15.71 -3.97 4.95
CA ALA A 63 14.61 -3.01 4.82
C ALA A 63 13.62 -3.36 3.69
N LEU A 64 13.95 -4.28 2.78
CA LEU A 64 13.11 -4.62 1.64
C LEU A 64 11.70 -5.13 2.03
N PRO A 65 11.52 -5.95 3.08
CA PRO A 65 10.18 -6.30 3.56
C PRO A 65 9.33 -5.08 3.98
N ILE A 66 9.95 -4.06 4.57
CA ILE A 66 9.26 -2.82 4.97
C ILE A 66 8.85 -2.03 3.72
N ALA A 67 9.72 -1.98 2.70
CA ALA A 67 9.41 -1.39 1.41
C ALA A 67 8.26 -2.11 0.70
N CYS A 68 8.17 -3.43 0.78
CA CYS A 68 7.03 -4.20 0.29
C CYS A 68 5.75 -3.91 1.08
N ALA A 69 5.85 -3.86 2.41
CA ALA A 69 4.71 -3.60 3.29
C ALA A 69 4.06 -2.24 3.01
N ILE A 70 4.84 -1.17 2.87
CA ILE A 70 4.28 0.15 2.55
C ILE A 70 3.60 0.19 1.19
N GLU A 71 4.09 -0.56 0.20
CA GLU A 71 3.43 -0.66 -1.12
C GLU A 71 2.16 -1.51 -1.06
N MET A 72 2.10 -2.54 -0.20
CA MET A 72 0.86 -3.28 0.09
C MET A 72 -0.18 -2.37 0.71
N LEU A 73 0.21 -1.54 1.70
CA LEU A 73 -0.66 -0.54 2.32
C LEU A 73 -1.14 0.52 1.33
N HIS A 74 -0.30 0.98 0.43
CA HIS A 74 -0.73 1.86 -0.65
C HIS A 74 -1.67 1.15 -1.64
N THR A 75 -1.43 -0.13 -1.93
CA THR A 75 -2.23 -0.87 -2.91
C THR A 75 -3.62 -1.18 -2.38
N TYR A 76 -3.77 -1.57 -1.10
CA TYR A 76 -5.10 -1.81 -0.54
C TYR A 76 -5.97 -0.56 -0.62
N SER A 77 -5.40 0.62 -0.32
CA SER A 77 -6.17 1.87 -0.38
C SER A 77 -6.67 2.15 -1.80
N LEU A 78 -5.86 1.86 -2.83
CA LEU A 78 -6.29 2.02 -4.22
C LEU A 78 -7.41 1.02 -4.61
N ILE A 79 -7.34 -0.23 -4.12
CA ILE A 79 -8.40 -1.21 -4.37
C ILE A 79 -9.73 -0.76 -3.77
N HIS A 80 -9.68 -0.26 -2.52
CA HIS A 80 -10.88 0.19 -1.81
C HIS A 80 -11.42 1.50 -2.38
N ASP A 81 -10.56 2.44 -2.75
CA ASP A 81 -10.95 3.70 -3.40
C ASP A 81 -11.74 3.43 -4.70
N ASP A 82 -11.36 2.41 -5.47
CA ASP A 82 -11.99 2.07 -6.74
C ASP A 82 -13.38 1.41 -6.59
N LEU A 83 -13.78 0.97 -5.39
CA LEU A 83 -15.05 0.26 -5.17
C LEU A 83 -16.26 1.15 -5.50
N PRO A 84 -17.41 0.55 -5.91
CA PRO A 84 -18.64 1.28 -6.21
C PRO A 84 -19.19 2.13 -5.06
N CYS A 85 -18.86 1.81 -3.81
CA CYS A 85 -19.24 2.59 -2.63
C CYS A 85 -18.28 3.74 -2.32
N MET A 86 -17.23 3.90 -3.11
CA MET A 86 -16.20 4.95 -3.02
C MET A 86 -16.17 5.74 -4.35
N ASP A 87 -15.04 5.82 -5.03
CA ASP A 87 -14.88 6.59 -6.28
C ASP A 87 -15.55 5.93 -7.50
N ASN A 88 -15.89 4.62 -7.41
CA ASN A 88 -16.51 3.81 -8.46
C ASN A 88 -15.75 3.87 -9.80
N ASP A 89 -14.44 3.75 -9.75
CA ASP A 89 -13.58 3.82 -10.92
C ASP A 89 -13.57 2.50 -11.71
N ASP A 90 -13.73 2.58 -13.02
CA ASP A 90 -13.65 1.41 -13.92
C ASP A 90 -12.21 1.05 -14.28
N LEU A 91 -11.32 2.04 -14.31
CA LEU A 91 -9.93 1.89 -14.77
C LEU A 91 -8.94 2.52 -13.78
N ARG A 92 -7.85 1.82 -13.50
CA ARG A 92 -6.68 2.34 -12.78
C ARG A 92 -5.39 2.04 -13.53
N ARG A 93 -4.59 3.08 -13.80
CA ARG A 93 -3.36 2.95 -14.60
C ARG A 93 -3.59 2.32 -15.97
N GLY A 94 -4.76 2.57 -16.59
CA GLY A 94 -5.15 2.04 -17.91
C GLY A 94 -5.59 0.57 -17.92
N ARG A 95 -5.75 -0.07 -16.74
CA ARG A 95 -6.25 -1.44 -16.59
C ARG A 95 -7.59 -1.42 -15.84
N PRO A 96 -8.49 -2.40 -16.08
CA PRO A 96 -9.69 -2.55 -15.28
C PRO A 96 -9.37 -2.62 -13.78
N THR A 97 -10.18 -1.98 -12.95
CA THR A 97 -10.02 -2.01 -11.50
C THR A 97 -10.30 -3.41 -10.93
N ASN A 98 -9.83 -3.66 -9.72
CA ASN A 98 -9.89 -4.98 -9.10
C ASN A 98 -11.32 -5.53 -9.06
N HIS A 99 -12.29 -4.69 -8.63
CA HIS A 99 -13.69 -5.09 -8.55
C HIS A 99 -14.33 -5.40 -9.90
N LYS A 100 -13.84 -4.81 -11.00
CA LYS A 100 -14.30 -5.13 -12.35
C LYS A 100 -13.82 -6.50 -12.84
N VAL A 101 -12.65 -6.94 -12.37
CA VAL A 101 -12.06 -8.23 -12.77
C VAL A 101 -12.51 -9.37 -11.88
N PHE A 102 -12.52 -9.15 -10.55
CA PHE A 102 -12.74 -10.22 -9.56
C PHE A 102 -14.07 -10.10 -8.80
N GLY A 103 -14.85 -9.04 -9.05
CA GLY A 103 -16.06 -8.73 -8.31
C GLY A 103 -15.81 -7.97 -7.01
N GLU A 104 -16.84 -7.28 -6.53
CA GLU A 104 -16.74 -6.36 -5.38
C GLU A 104 -16.32 -7.06 -4.08
N CYS A 105 -16.90 -8.24 -3.80
CA CYS A 105 -16.59 -9.00 -2.60
C CYS A 105 -15.10 -9.42 -2.59
N THR A 106 -14.58 -9.97 -3.68
CA THR A 106 -13.18 -10.37 -3.76
C THR A 106 -12.24 -9.18 -3.70
N ALA A 107 -12.59 -8.05 -4.32
CA ALA A 107 -11.81 -6.82 -4.26
C ALA A 107 -11.73 -6.27 -2.83
N THR A 108 -12.85 -6.22 -2.11
CA THR A 108 -12.88 -5.82 -0.70
C THR A 108 -11.94 -6.68 0.14
N LEU A 109 -12.10 -8.02 0.04
CA LEU A 109 -11.26 -8.97 0.77
C LEU A 109 -9.77 -8.90 0.35
N ALA A 110 -9.47 -8.59 -0.92
CA ALA A 110 -8.10 -8.40 -1.38
C ALA A 110 -7.44 -7.18 -0.73
N GLY A 111 -8.18 -6.09 -0.55
CA GLY A 111 -7.70 -4.93 0.20
C GLY A 111 -7.47 -5.26 1.67
N ASP A 112 -8.43 -5.91 2.34
CA ASP A 112 -8.31 -6.33 3.74
C ASP A 112 -7.11 -7.25 3.97
N ALA A 113 -6.93 -8.24 3.08
CA ALA A 113 -5.83 -9.19 3.15
C ALA A 113 -4.47 -8.51 2.92
N LEU A 114 -4.36 -7.57 1.97
CA LEU A 114 -3.13 -6.80 1.74
C LEU A 114 -2.75 -5.97 2.96
N GLN A 115 -3.72 -5.35 3.65
CA GLN A 115 -3.47 -4.60 4.87
C GLN A 115 -2.92 -5.52 5.97
N ALA A 116 -3.54 -6.68 6.20
CA ALA A 116 -3.08 -7.65 7.19
C ALA A 116 -1.68 -8.20 6.84
N GLU A 117 -1.46 -8.56 5.57
CA GLU A 117 -0.18 -9.11 5.11
C GLU A 117 0.96 -8.09 5.13
N ALA A 118 0.69 -6.80 5.00
CA ALA A 118 1.69 -5.76 5.17
C ALA A 118 2.32 -5.84 6.59
N PHE A 119 1.49 -5.88 7.62
CA PHE A 119 1.97 -6.03 9.00
C PHE A 119 2.61 -7.39 9.25
N GLY A 120 2.03 -8.46 8.68
CA GLY A 120 2.64 -9.79 8.72
C GLY A 120 4.04 -9.82 8.09
N THR A 121 4.24 -9.12 6.97
CA THR A 121 5.53 -9.01 6.27
C THR A 121 6.58 -8.30 7.13
N ILE A 122 6.20 -7.21 7.81
CA ILE A 122 7.09 -6.53 8.77
C ILE A 122 7.49 -7.47 9.91
N LEU A 123 6.51 -8.13 10.53
CA LEU A 123 6.72 -8.97 11.70
C LEU A 123 7.51 -10.25 11.40
N ARG A 124 7.45 -10.76 10.17
CA ARG A 124 8.23 -11.91 9.70
C ARG A 124 9.62 -11.55 9.17
N SER A 125 9.94 -10.23 9.02
CA SER A 125 11.25 -9.80 8.53
C SER A 125 12.40 -10.21 9.46
N SER A 126 13.63 -10.17 8.95
CA SER A 126 14.85 -10.47 9.71
C SER A 126 15.29 -9.36 10.65
N LEU A 127 14.60 -8.22 10.68
CA LEU A 127 14.92 -7.10 11.57
C LEU A 127 14.78 -7.51 13.07
N PRO A 128 15.52 -6.87 13.98
CA PRO A 128 15.32 -7.01 15.42
C PRO A 128 13.87 -6.74 15.83
N ALA A 129 13.38 -7.44 16.86
CA ALA A 129 11.97 -7.36 17.28
C ALA A 129 11.53 -5.92 17.59
N GLU A 130 12.39 -5.13 18.21
CA GLU A 130 12.14 -3.71 18.51
C GLU A 130 11.95 -2.87 17.24
N GLN A 131 12.80 -3.09 16.23
CA GLN A 131 12.66 -2.39 14.94
C GLN A 131 11.41 -2.83 14.18
N ARG A 132 11.07 -4.12 14.19
CA ARG A 132 9.82 -4.61 13.61
C ARG A 132 8.59 -3.98 14.25
N ALA A 133 8.58 -3.88 15.59
CA ALA A 133 7.50 -3.22 16.32
C ALA A 133 7.40 -1.74 15.98
N ALA A 134 8.51 -1.01 15.95
CA ALA A 134 8.54 0.41 15.60
C ALA A 134 8.07 0.66 14.15
N CYS A 135 8.51 -0.15 13.18
CA CYS A 135 8.03 -0.06 11.80
C CYS A 135 6.53 -0.34 11.69
N ALA A 136 6.05 -1.38 12.38
CA ALA A 136 4.63 -1.72 12.38
C ALA A 136 3.78 -0.61 13.01
N GLU A 137 4.20 -0.04 14.13
CA GLU A 137 3.53 1.08 14.80
C GLU A 137 3.51 2.33 13.91
N CYS A 138 4.66 2.68 13.30
CA CYS A 138 4.76 3.82 12.38
C CYS A 138 3.76 3.69 11.21
N LEU A 139 3.73 2.53 10.54
CA LEU A 139 2.82 2.30 9.43
C LEU A 139 1.35 2.19 9.88
N ALA A 140 1.06 1.61 11.05
CA ALA A 140 -0.30 1.56 11.60
C ALA A 140 -0.85 2.97 11.85
N ASN A 141 -0.06 3.86 12.43
CA ASN A 141 -0.42 5.26 12.64
C ASN A 141 -0.63 5.99 11.30
N ALA A 142 0.24 5.75 10.32
CA ALA A 142 0.17 6.40 9.01
C ALA A 142 -1.05 5.99 8.17
N VAL A 143 -1.57 4.78 8.35
CA VAL A 143 -2.76 4.31 7.61
C VAL A 143 -4.05 4.38 8.40
N GLY A 144 -3.98 4.54 9.72
CA GLY A 144 -5.10 4.48 10.64
C GLY A 144 -6.02 5.70 10.63
N LEU A 145 -6.72 5.87 11.76
CA LEU A 145 -7.73 6.91 11.97
C LEU A 145 -7.17 8.33 11.76
N ASP A 146 -5.98 8.59 12.28
CA ASP A 146 -5.32 9.91 12.15
C ASP A 146 -4.44 10.04 10.90
N GLY A 147 -4.35 8.99 10.09
CA GLY A 147 -3.59 8.90 8.86
C GLY A 147 -4.47 8.80 7.61
N MET A 148 -4.08 7.90 6.71
CA MET A 148 -4.65 7.76 5.37
C MET A 148 -6.15 7.47 5.38
N CYS A 149 -6.66 6.57 6.26
CA CYS A 149 -8.09 6.28 6.35
C CYS A 149 -8.89 7.50 6.82
N GLY A 150 -8.39 8.23 7.84
CA GLY A 150 -9.02 9.47 8.29
C GLY A 150 -9.02 10.55 7.21
N GLY A 151 -7.92 10.68 6.45
CA GLY A 151 -7.84 11.58 5.31
C GLY A 151 -8.84 11.24 4.21
N GLN A 152 -8.98 9.95 3.88
CA GLN A 152 -9.98 9.47 2.92
C GLN A 152 -11.42 9.75 3.39
N TYR A 153 -11.70 9.54 4.67
CA TYR A 153 -13.01 9.86 5.25
C TYR A 153 -13.34 11.35 5.13
N LEU A 154 -12.38 12.23 5.39
CA LEU A 154 -12.57 13.69 5.24
C LEU A 154 -12.78 14.08 3.77
N ASP A 155 -12.08 13.44 2.85
CA ASP A 155 -12.22 13.65 1.40
C ASP A 155 -13.63 13.31 0.93
N MET A 156 -14.14 12.13 1.29
CA MET A 156 -15.52 11.70 1.00
C MET A 156 -16.58 12.63 1.62
N LEU A 157 -16.36 13.13 2.83
CA LEU A 157 -17.26 14.11 3.45
C LEU A 157 -17.25 15.46 2.73
N GLY A 158 -16.14 15.77 2.03
CA GLY A 158 -15.94 17.00 1.26
C GLY A 158 -16.55 16.95 -0.13
N GLU A 159 -16.92 15.78 -0.63
CA GLU A 159 -17.41 15.60 -1.99
C GLU A 159 -18.62 16.50 -2.30
N GLY A 160 -18.59 17.17 -3.44
CA GLY A 160 -19.64 18.12 -3.86
C GLY A 160 -19.69 19.44 -3.09
N LYS A 161 -18.73 19.72 -2.20
CA LYS A 161 -18.66 20.95 -1.39
C LYS A 161 -17.46 21.82 -1.80
N VAL A 162 -17.60 23.14 -1.58
CA VAL A 162 -16.46 24.06 -1.66
C VAL A 162 -15.73 24.02 -0.32
N LEU A 163 -14.53 23.48 -0.32
CA LEU A 163 -13.69 23.35 0.87
C LEU A 163 -12.75 24.54 1.02
N SER A 164 -12.43 24.94 2.25
CA SER A 164 -11.38 25.90 2.52
C SER A 164 -9.99 25.30 2.28
N GLN A 165 -8.97 26.14 2.08
CA GLN A 165 -7.59 25.69 1.90
C GLN A 165 -7.11 24.85 3.09
N ASP A 166 -7.42 25.24 4.31
CA ASP A 166 -7.00 24.52 5.52
C ASP A 166 -7.56 23.08 5.54
N VAL A 167 -8.82 22.90 5.12
CA VAL A 167 -9.44 21.56 5.04
C VAL A 167 -8.79 20.71 3.93
N LEU A 168 -8.48 21.31 2.78
CA LEU A 168 -7.78 20.63 1.70
C LEU A 168 -6.36 20.22 2.11
N ASP A 169 -5.65 21.08 2.83
CA ASP A 169 -4.32 20.81 3.35
C ASP A 169 -4.35 19.66 4.38
N GLU A 170 -5.36 19.63 5.25
CA GLU A 170 -5.58 18.54 6.21
C GLU A 170 -5.86 17.20 5.49
N ILE A 171 -6.75 17.18 4.49
CA ILE A 171 -7.03 16.00 3.68
C ILE A 171 -5.74 15.50 3.02
N ASN A 172 -5.01 16.37 2.34
CA ASN A 172 -3.79 16.02 1.62
C ASN A 172 -2.70 15.52 2.56
N SER A 173 -2.54 16.15 3.72
CA SER A 173 -1.57 15.75 4.75
C SER A 173 -1.84 14.34 5.23
N ARG A 174 -3.10 14.00 5.51
CA ARG A 174 -3.51 12.68 6.01
C ARG A 174 -3.58 11.63 4.89
N LYS A 175 -4.41 11.87 3.85
CA LYS A 175 -4.68 10.90 2.79
C LYS A 175 -3.41 10.52 2.02
N THR A 176 -2.54 11.49 1.77
CA THR A 176 -1.34 11.31 0.94
C THR A 176 -0.04 11.44 1.73
N GLY A 177 0.07 12.48 2.55
CA GLY A 177 1.29 12.85 3.26
C GLY A 177 1.69 11.84 4.32
N ALA A 178 0.77 11.35 5.13
CA ALA A 178 1.07 10.46 6.25
C ALA A 178 1.87 9.21 5.82
N LEU A 179 1.46 8.54 4.75
CA LEU A 179 2.15 7.34 4.25
C LEU A 179 3.46 7.67 3.49
N LEU A 180 3.64 8.91 3.02
CA LEU A 180 4.92 9.37 2.46
C LEU A 180 5.92 9.72 3.56
N ILE A 181 5.45 10.29 4.67
CA ILE A 181 6.29 10.63 5.83
C ILE A 181 6.74 9.37 6.58
N ALA A 182 5.90 8.34 6.61
CA ALA A 182 6.23 7.05 7.23
C ALA A 182 7.25 6.23 6.44
N ALA A 183 7.56 6.60 5.20
CA ALA A 183 8.55 5.95 4.35
C ALA A 183 9.96 6.44 4.65
#